data_67976bcda8866d648e067d76beed5596
#
_entry.id   67976bcda8866d648e067d76beed5596
#
_cell.length_a   1.000
_cell.length_b   1.000
_cell.length_c   1.000
_cell.angle_alpha   90.00
_cell.angle_beta   90.00
_cell.angle_gamma   90.00
#
_symmetry.space_group_name_H-M   'P 1'
#
loop_
_entity.id
_entity.type
_entity.pdbx_description
1 polymer ?
#
loop_
_entity_poly.entity_id
_entity_poly.type
_entity_poly.pdbx_seq_one_letter_code
_entity_poly.pdbx_strand_id
1 'polypeptide(L)'
;MLEDISDRKRLEEVSVTDNLTSLYNRRKFDDVMEAEIKLAKRRKTYLSLAIIDIDYFKNYNDHYGHPAGDSTLVRVASALKSNFNRPNDYVFRLGGEEFGVVFSDLEKQQSLDLLECLRQSIESLNIEHVESKVSDVLTISIGGRVCGDGDMCQKDVFYSEADGALYDAKKPRNTIALA
;
A
#
# COMPACT_ATOMS: atom_id res chain seq x y z
N MET A 1 -9.45 -3.86 -36.97
CA MET A 1 -8.34 -4.35 -36.11
C MET A 1 -7.51 -3.21 -35.46
N LEU A 2 -7.50 -1.99 -35.99
CA LEU A 2 -6.82 -0.80 -35.40
C LEU A 2 -7.70 -0.04 -34.41
N GLU A 3 -9.02 -0.10 -34.54
CA GLU A 3 -9.98 0.53 -33.59
C GLU A 3 -10.02 -0.16 -32.22
N ASP A 4 -9.84 -1.49 -32.18
CA ASP A 4 -9.90 -2.29 -30.95
C ASP A 4 -8.73 -1.98 -29.99
N ILE A 5 -7.55 -1.65 -30.50
CA ILE A 5 -6.38 -1.30 -29.70
C ILE A 5 -6.52 0.12 -29.11
N SER A 6 -7.15 1.04 -29.85
CA SER A 6 -7.38 2.40 -29.40
C SER A 6 -8.44 2.48 -28.31
N ASP A 7 -9.51 1.72 -28.46
CA ASP A 7 -10.60 1.65 -27.47
C ASP A 7 -10.16 0.92 -26.21
N ARG A 8 -9.36 -0.13 -26.32
CA ARG A 8 -8.77 -0.82 -25.17
C ARG A 8 -7.82 0.07 -24.37
N LYS A 9 -6.94 0.83 -25.05
CA LYS A 9 -6.08 1.84 -24.40
C LYS A 9 -6.90 2.95 -23.75
N ARG A 10 -7.98 3.43 -24.38
CA ARG A 10 -8.89 4.44 -23.78
C ARG A 10 -9.61 3.90 -22.55
N LEU A 11 -10.05 2.63 -22.55
CA LEU A 11 -10.67 1.99 -21.42
C LEU A 11 -9.66 1.75 -20.27
N GLU A 12 -8.42 1.40 -20.57
CA GLU A 12 -7.34 1.32 -19.59
C GLU A 12 -6.95 2.70 -19.02
N GLU A 13 -7.00 3.76 -19.85
CA GLU A 13 -6.79 5.16 -19.42
C GLU A 13 -7.92 5.69 -18.51
N VAL A 14 -9.12 5.13 -18.56
CA VAL A 14 -10.27 5.51 -17.73
C VAL A 14 -10.35 4.65 -16.47
N SER A 15 -9.72 3.46 -16.45
CA SER A 15 -9.74 2.59 -15.27
C SER A 15 -9.03 3.24 -14.08
N VAL A 16 -9.69 3.23 -12.93
CA VAL A 16 -9.15 3.70 -11.64
C VAL A 16 -8.73 2.54 -10.73
N THR A 17 -8.88 1.31 -11.21
CA THR A 17 -8.58 0.08 -10.46
C THR A 17 -7.50 -0.75 -11.15
N ASP A 18 -6.78 -1.53 -10.35
CA ASP A 18 -5.85 -2.57 -10.79
C ASP A 18 -6.62 -3.83 -11.19
N ASN A 19 -6.34 -4.36 -12.38
CA ASN A 19 -7.09 -5.50 -12.93
C ASN A 19 -6.90 -6.81 -12.17
N LEU A 20 -5.74 -7.01 -11.54
CA LEU A 20 -5.44 -8.24 -10.80
C LEU A 20 -6.10 -8.23 -9.41
N THR A 21 -5.92 -7.14 -8.69
CA THR A 21 -6.29 -7.06 -7.26
C THR A 21 -7.63 -6.36 -7.01
N SER A 22 -8.18 -5.65 -8.01
CA SER A 22 -9.37 -4.80 -7.90
C SER A 22 -9.22 -3.67 -6.85
N LEU A 23 -8.01 -3.39 -6.39
CA LEU A 23 -7.69 -2.20 -5.62
C LEU A 23 -7.66 -0.97 -6.52
N TYR A 24 -7.69 0.22 -5.95
CA TYR A 24 -7.37 1.42 -6.70
C TYR A 24 -5.94 1.34 -7.25
N ASN A 25 -5.72 1.91 -8.44
CA ASN A 25 -4.42 1.93 -9.08
C ASN A 25 -3.61 3.20 -8.71
N ARG A 26 -2.38 3.29 -9.20
CA ARG A 26 -1.48 4.44 -8.98
C ARG A 26 -2.10 5.78 -9.40
N ARG A 27 -2.83 5.82 -10.51
CA ARG A 27 -3.48 7.04 -10.98
C ARG A 27 -4.51 7.55 -9.96
N LYS A 28 -5.36 6.65 -9.46
CA LYS A 28 -6.35 7.00 -8.43
C LYS A 28 -5.69 7.45 -7.13
N PHE A 29 -4.54 6.87 -6.78
CA PHE A 29 -3.73 7.31 -5.64
C PHE A 29 -3.36 8.80 -5.75
N ASP A 30 -2.88 9.24 -6.91
CA ASP A 30 -2.48 10.63 -7.12
C ASP A 30 -3.64 11.61 -6.92
N ASP A 31 -4.82 11.27 -7.43
CA ASP A 31 -6.04 12.08 -7.28
C ASP A 31 -6.51 12.14 -5.81
N VAL A 32 -6.52 10.98 -5.13
CA VAL A 32 -6.95 10.88 -3.72
C VAL A 32 -6.00 11.65 -2.81
N MET A 33 -4.69 11.52 -2.99
CA MET A 33 -3.71 12.22 -2.15
C MET A 33 -3.90 13.73 -2.20
N GLU A 34 -4.12 14.32 -3.38
CA GLU A 34 -4.38 15.75 -3.51
C GLU A 34 -5.66 16.20 -2.81
N ALA A 35 -6.72 15.41 -2.95
CA ALA A 35 -8.01 15.70 -2.33
C ALA A 35 -7.95 15.59 -0.80
N GLU A 36 -7.37 14.51 -0.29
CA GLU A 36 -7.29 14.24 1.16
C GLU A 36 -6.36 15.21 1.89
N ILE A 37 -5.24 15.63 1.30
CA ILE A 37 -4.38 16.68 1.86
C ILE A 37 -5.14 17.99 2.02
N LYS A 38 -5.90 18.42 1.00
CA LYS A 38 -6.73 19.64 1.05
C LYS A 38 -7.81 19.51 2.12
N LEU A 39 -8.42 18.33 2.23
CA LEU A 39 -9.49 18.07 3.20
C LEU A 39 -8.97 18.06 4.62
N ALA A 40 -7.86 17.36 4.89
CA ALA A 40 -7.21 17.29 6.20
C ALA A 40 -6.80 18.69 6.70
N LYS A 41 -6.18 19.51 5.84
CA LYS A 41 -5.84 20.91 6.16
C LYS A 41 -7.06 21.73 6.55
N ARG A 42 -8.16 21.61 5.80
CA ARG A 42 -9.41 22.36 6.07
C ARG A 42 -10.08 21.93 7.36
N ARG A 43 -10.06 20.61 7.66
CA ARG A 43 -10.68 20.02 8.85
C ARG A 43 -9.77 20.01 10.06
N LYS A 44 -8.49 20.31 9.89
CA LYS A 44 -7.45 20.21 10.93
C LYS A 44 -7.40 18.82 11.56
N THR A 45 -7.46 17.79 10.71
CA THR A 45 -7.40 16.40 11.11
C THR A 45 -6.09 15.75 10.67
N TYR A 46 -5.78 14.61 11.28
CA TYR A 46 -4.64 13.79 10.87
C TYR A 46 -4.91 13.12 9.52
N LEU A 47 -3.86 13.03 8.71
CA LEU A 47 -3.82 12.26 7.47
C LEU A 47 -2.59 11.35 7.50
N SER A 48 -2.79 10.09 7.17
CA SER A 48 -1.73 9.09 7.13
C SER A 48 -1.58 8.49 5.74
N LEU A 49 -0.34 8.29 5.33
CA LEU A 49 0.05 7.51 4.17
C LEU A 49 0.98 6.39 4.63
N ALA A 50 0.72 5.16 4.21
CA ALA A 50 1.67 4.08 4.33
C ALA A 50 1.91 3.42 2.97
N ILE A 51 3.17 3.17 2.66
CA ILE A 51 3.64 2.41 1.49
C ILE A 51 4.09 1.05 2.00
N ILE A 52 3.64 0.00 1.34
CA ILE A 52 3.76 -1.40 1.77
C ILE A 52 4.43 -2.18 0.64
N ASP A 53 5.39 -3.01 0.99
CA ASP A 53 6.09 -3.87 0.04
C ASP A 53 6.18 -5.29 0.59
N ILE A 54 5.92 -6.28 -0.26
CA ILE A 54 6.03 -7.68 0.12
C ILE A 54 7.50 -8.09 0.18
N ASP A 55 7.92 -8.61 1.32
CA ASP A 55 9.30 -9.01 1.57
C ASP A 55 9.71 -10.19 0.68
N TYR A 56 10.85 -10.04 0.00
CA TYR A 56 11.42 -11.06 -0.89
C TYR A 56 10.47 -11.59 -1.98
N PHE A 57 9.55 -10.75 -2.48
CA PHE A 57 8.55 -11.19 -3.46
C PHE A 57 9.15 -11.69 -4.77
N LYS A 58 10.27 -11.13 -5.21
CA LYS A 58 11.01 -11.67 -6.36
C LYS A 58 11.45 -13.11 -6.11
N ASN A 59 12.03 -13.40 -4.93
CA ASN A 59 12.44 -14.77 -4.57
C ASN A 59 11.23 -15.72 -4.51
N TYR A 60 10.09 -15.21 -4.02
CA TYR A 60 8.83 -15.94 -4.03
C TYR A 60 8.42 -16.36 -5.45
N ASN A 61 8.40 -15.40 -6.38
CA ASN A 61 8.05 -15.66 -7.78
C ASN A 61 9.04 -16.60 -8.47
N ASP A 62 10.34 -16.43 -8.21
CA ASP A 62 11.39 -17.27 -8.76
C ASP A 62 11.25 -18.74 -8.31
N HIS A 63 10.77 -18.98 -7.09
CA HIS A 63 10.57 -20.32 -6.53
C HIS A 63 9.21 -20.93 -6.87
N TYR A 64 8.11 -20.19 -6.65
CA TYR A 64 6.73 -20.72 -6.79
C TYR A 64 6.08 -20.42 -8.13
N GLY A 65 6.68 -19.54 -8.93
CA GLY A 65 6.16 -19.08 -10.23
C GLY A 65 5.21 -17.90 -10.14
N HIS A 66 5.08 -17.16 -11.26
CA HIS A 66 4.22 -15.99 -11.36
C HIS A 66 2.74 -16.24 -11.04
N PRO A 67 2.11 -17.37 -11.42
CA PRO A 67 0.71 -17.63 -11.04
C PRO A 67 0.49 -17.71 -9.54
N ALA A 68 1.46 -18.27 -8.78
CA ALA A 68 1.42 -18.27 -7.32
C ALA A 68 1.62 -16.87 -6.75
N GLY A 69 2.50 -16.07 -7.35
CA GLY A 69 2.69 -14.66 -7.02
C GLY A 69 1.43 -13.84 -7.22
N ASP A 70 0.74 -14.00 -8.34
CA ASP A 70 -0.52 -13.30 -8.62
C ASP A 70 -1.60 -13.67 -7.60
N SER A 71 -1.75 -14.96 -7.27
CA SER A 71 -2.66 -15.42 -6.22
C SER A 71 -2.32 -14.80 -4.86
N THR A 72 -1.04 -14.68 -4.54
CA THR A 72 -0.55 -14.05 -3.31
C THR A 72 -0.87 -12.55 -3.28
N LEU A 73 -0.66 -11.83 -4.37
CA LEU A 73 -1.04 -10.42 -4.47
C LEU A 73 -2.54 -10.20 -4.23
N VAL A 74 -3.40 -11.07 -4.75
CA VAL A 74 -4.86 -11.02 -4.50
C VAL A 74 -5.19 -11.27 -3.03
N ARG A 75 -4.53 -12.23 -2.38
CA ARG A 75 -4.73 -12.52 -0.95
C ARG A 75 -4.29 -11.35 -0.06
N VAL A 76 -3.12 -10.75 -0.36
CA VAL A 76 -2.63 -9.55 0.33
C VAL A 76 -3.59 -8.38 0.14
N ALA A 77 -4.05 -8.13 -1.08
CA ALA A 77 -5.02 -7.09 -1.39
C ALA A 77 -6.35 -7.25 -0.60
N SER A 78 -6.83 -8.49 -0.47
CA SER A 78 -8.02 -8.80 0.34
C SER A 78 -7.81 -8.49 1.82
N ALA A 79 -6.65 -8.84 2.37
CA ALA A 79 -6.30 -8.53 3.75
C ALA A 79 -6.18 -7.01 4.00
N LEU A 80 -5.59 -6.27 3.06
CA LEU A 80 -5.54 -4.80 3.10
C LEU A 80 -6.96 -4.21 3.17
N LYS A 81 -7.85 -4.62 2.27
CA LYS A 81 -9.26 -4.16 2.28
C LYS A 81 -9.98 -4.47 3.59
N SER A 82 -9.69 -5.60 4.21
CA SER A 82 -10.34 -6.00 5.47
C SER A 82 -9.87 -5.14 6.65
N ASN A 83 -8.61 -4.69 6.65
CA ASN A 83 -8.05 -3.83 7.69
C ASN A 83 -8.40 -2.35 7.49
N PHE A 84 -8.61 -1.90 6.24
CA PHE A 84 -8.92 -0.53 5.87
C PHE A 84 -10.29 -0.48 5.20
N ASN A 85 -11.35 -0.43 5.99
CA ASN A 85 -12.74 -0.53 5.53
C ASN A 85 -13.63 0.65 5.96
N ARG A 86 -13.04 1.70 6.58
CA ARG A 86 -13.79 2.91 6.93
C ARG A 86 -14.06 3.74 5.66
N PRO A 87 -15.09 4.60 5.66
CA PRO A 87 -15.48 5.39 4.47
C PRO A 87 -14.36 6.24 3.86
N ASN A 88 -13.38 6.67 4.68
CA ASN A 88 -12.25 7.52 4.26
C ASN A 88 -10.92 6.74 4.22
N ASP A 89 -10.98 5.42 4.19
CA ASP A 89 -9.81 4.57 3.97
C ASP A 89 -9.71 4.21 2.49
N TYR A 90 -8.54 4.38 1.93
CA TYR A 90 -8.25 4.08 0.53
C TYR A 90 -7.10 3.09 0.44
N VAL A 91 -7.27 2.06 -0.36
CA VAL A 91 -6.28 1.00 -0.58
C VAL A 91 -5.91 0.95 -2.05
N PHE A 92 -4.62 0.94 -2.33
CA PHE A 92 -4.07 1.04 -3.68
C PHE A 92 -3.07 -0.09 -3.95
N ARG A 93 -2.98 -0.51 -5.21
CA ARG A 93 -1.80 -1.15 -5.74
C ARG A 93 -1.00 -0.11 -6.51
N LEU A 94 0.20 0.20 -6.04
CA LEU A 94 1.06 1.24 -6.62
C LEU A 94 1.87 0.73 -7.81
N GLY A 95 2.13 -0.57 -7.86
CA GLY A 95 2.81 -1.29 -8.94
C GLY A 95 3.52 -2.54 -8.41
N GLY A 96 3.70 -3.57 -9.22
CA GLY A 96 4.41 -4.79 -8.83
C GLY A 96 3.89 -5.39 -7.52
N GLU A 97 4.76 -5.47 -6.52
CA GLU A 97 4.47 -5.92 -5.16
C GLU A 97 4.22 -4.79 -4.14
N GLU A 98 4.13 -3.55 -4.63
CA GLU A 98 3.94 -2.37 -3.79
C GLU A 98 2.46 -1.99 -3.68
N PHE A 99 2.02 -1.74 -2.46
CA PHE A 99 0.69 -1.27 -2.12
C PHE A 99 0.77 0.05 -1.36
N GLY A 100 -0.34 0.76 -1.31
CA GLY A 100 -0.47 1.99 -0.53
C GLY A 100 -1.79 2.02 0.21
N VAL A 101 -1.80 2.65 1.38
CA VAL A 101 -3.02 2.97 2.12
C VAL A 101 -3.00 4.43 2.53
N VAL A 102 -4.13 5.09 2.34
CA VAL A 102 -4.37 6.46 2.80
C VAL A 102 -5.56 6.42 3.75
N PHE A 103 -5.40 6.95 4.93
CA PHE A 103 -6.43 6.98 5.97
C PHE A 103 -6.31 8.23 6.84
N SER A 104 -7.38 8.61 7.51
CA SER A 104 -7.47 9.86 8.28
C SER A 104 -7.94 9.64 9.70
N ASP A 105 -7.91 10.74 10.48
CA ASP A 105 -8.48 10.86 11.83
C ASP A 105 -7.81 9.97 12.90
N LEU A 106 -6.57 9.53 12.67
CA LEU A 106 -5.76 8.77 13.63
C LEU A 106 -4.46 9.50 13.94
N GLU A 107 -4.13 9.64 15.22
CA GLU A 107 -2.84 10.13 15.68
C GLU A 107 -1.71 9.14 15.36
N LYS A 108 -0.45 9.58 15.53
CA LYS A 108 0.73 8.78 15.17
C LYS A 108 0.73 7.38 15.82
N GLN A 109 0.41 7.29 17.13
CA GLN A 109 0.39 6.00 17.82
C GLN A 109 -0.75 5.10 17.33
N GLN A 110 -1.94 5.64 17.15
CA GLN A 110 -3.09 4.89 16.63
C GLN A 110 -2.85 4.40 15.20
N SER A 111 -2.18 5.21 14.38
CA SER A 111 -1.78 4.84 13.02
C SER A 111 -0.77 3.69 13.05
N LEU A 112 0.21 3.74 13.95
CA LEU A 112 1.18 2.66 14.14
C LEU A 112 0.51 1.36 14.58
N ASP A 113 -0.41 1.43 15.53
CA ASP A 113 -1.16 0.26 16.04
C ASP A 113 -1.99 -0.39 14.91
N LEU A 114 -2.65 0.43 14.07
CA LEU A 114 -3.40 -0.08 12.91
C LEU A 114 -2.49 -0.74 11.88
N LEU A 115 -1.34 -0.15 11.58
CA LEU A 115 -0.36 -0.72 10.65
C LEU A 115 0.26 -2.02 11.20
N GLU A 116 0.48 -2.11 12.52
CA GLU A 116 0.94 -3.35 13.15
C GLU A 116 -0.12 -4.46 13.09
N CYS A 117 -1.39 -4.14 13.30
CA CYS A 117 -2.49 -5.07 13.06
C CYS A 117 -2.50 -5.58 11.61
N LEU A 118 -2.29 -4.69 10.64
CA LEU A 118 -2.16 -5.08 9.23
C LEU A 118 -0.98 -6.03 9.02
N ARG A 119 0.21 -5.68 9.49
CA ARG A 119 1.42 -6.51 9.34
C ARG A 119 1.18 -7.93 9.87
N GLN A 120 0.63 -8.02 11.08
CA GLN A 120 0.29 -9.31 11.70
C GLN A 120 -0.79 -10.06 10.94
N SER A 121 -1.78 -9.38 10.38
CA SER A 121 -2.84 -10.01 9.59
C SER A 121 -2.30 -10.65 8.31
N ILE A 122 -1.32 -10.01 7.66
CA ILE A 122 -0.64 -10.57 6.49
C ILE A 122 0.20 -11.79 6.89
N GLU A 123 0.99 -11.69 7.94
CA GLU A 123 1.77 -12.83 8.45
C GLU A 123 0.88 -14.01 8.82
N SER A 124 -0.31 -13.75 9.39
CA SER A 124 -1.33 -14.74 9.75
C SER A 124 -2.01 -15.42 8.55
N LEU A 125 -1.82 -14.94 7.32
CA LEU A 125 -2.27 -15.65 6.12
C LEU A 125 -1.55 -16.99 5.94
N ASN A 126 -0.41 -17.20 6.64
CA ASN A 126 0.42 -18.40 6.58
C ASN A 126 0.73 -18.84 5.15
N ILE A 127 1.09 -17.86 4.30
CA ILE A 127 1.57 -18.15 2.95
C ILE A 127 3.02 -18.59 3.07
N GLU A 128 3.31 -19.85 2.82
CA GLU A 128 4.67 -20.39 2.89
C GLU A 128 5.62 -19.61 1.97
N HIS A 129 6.81 -19.28 2.48
CA HIS A 129 7.84 -18.58 1.72
C HIS A 129 9.24 -19.09 2.08
N VAL A 130 9.61 -20.24 1.53
CA VAL A 130 10.87 -20.94 1.85
C VAL A 130 12.14 -20.16 1.48
N GLU A 131 12.05 -19.22 0.52
CA GLU A 131 13.17 -18.40 0.08
C GLU A 131 13.25 -17.05 0.84
N SER A 132 12.38 -16.81 1.81
CA SER A 132 12.50 -15.64 2.68
C SER A 132 13.60 -15.82 3.71
N LYS A 133 14.29 -14.72 4.03
CA LYS A 133 15.38 -14.72 5.03
C LYS A 133 14.94 -14.19 6.40
N VAL A 134 13.66 -13.86 6.57
CA VAL A 134 13.13 -13.25 7.80
C VAL A 134 12.04 -14.09 8.47
N SER A 135 11.34 -14.94 7.71
CA SER A 135 10.24 -15.77 8.23
C SER A 135 9.98 -16.93 7.27
N ASP A 136 9.44 -18.04 7.75
CA ASP A 136 9.01 -19.17 6.92
C ASP A 136 7.71 -18.87 6.14
N VAL A 137 7.05 -17.76 6.47
CA VAL A 137 5.85 -17.26 5.80
C VAL A 137 6.08 -15.88 5.21
N LEU A 138 5.22 -15.53 4.25
CA LEU A 138 5.25 -14.22 3.60
C LEU A 138 4.99 -13.10 4.60
N THR A 139 5.83 -12.07 4.54
CA THR A 139 5.76 -10.87 5.37
C THR A 139 5.77 -9.61 4.52
N ILE A 140 5.50 -8.48 5.15
CA ILE A 140 5.53 -7.16 4.55
C ILE A 140 6.38 -6.19 5.36
N SER A 141 7.00 -5.24 4.66
CA SER A 141 7.60 -4.06 5.26
C SER A 141 6.73 -2.84 4.97
N ILE A 142 6.59 -1.95 5.94
CA ILE A 142 5.71 -0.78 5.86
C ILE A 142 6.50 0.49 6.18
N GLY A 143 6.43 1.47 5.29
CA GLY A 143 6.90 2.82 5.55
C GLY A 143 5.74 3.78 5.59
N GLY A 144 5.64 4.61 6.63
CA GLY A 144 4.52 5.51 6.77
C GLY A 144 4.90 6.93 7.20
N ARG A 145 3.99 7.85 6.96
CA ARG A 145 4.03 9.23 7.44
C ARG A 145 2.65 9.63 7.94
N VAL A 146 2.61 10.25 9.10
CA VAL A 146 1.40 10.84 9.67
C VAL A 146 1.57 12.36 9.70
N CYS A 147 0.63 13.05 9.10
CA CYS A 147 0.58 14.51 9.03
C CYS A 147 -0.52 15.03 9.96
N GLY A 148 -0.18 15.92 10.90
CA GLY A 148 -1.12 16.52 11.86
C GLY A 148 -1.44 17.98 11.56
N ASP A 149 -2.21 18.61 12.45
CA ASP A 149 -2.49 20.05 12.36
C ASP A 149 -1.20 20.86 12.52
N GLY A 150 -0.96 21.77 11.58
CA GLY A 150 0.25 22.60 11.54
C GLY A 150 1.40 22.02 10.69
N ASP A 151 1.33 20.77 10.26
CA ASP A 151 2.32 20.18 9.36
C ASP A 151 2.15 20.73 7.93
N MET A 152 3.28 20.99 7.25
CA MET A 152 3.29 21.33 5.83
C MET A 152 3.15 20.07 4.99
N CYS A 153 1.93 19.52 4.89
CA CYS A 153 1.65 18.36 4.04
C CYS A 153 1.59 18.79 2.57
N GLN A 154 2.68 18.53 1.86
CA GLN A 154 2.73 18.60 0.40
C GLN A 154 2.84 17.18 -0.14
N LYS A 155 2.14 16.86 -1.23
CA LYS A 155 2.03 15.50 -1.78
C LYS A 155 3.40 14.84 -1.98
N ASP A 156 4.31 15.53 -2.68
CA ASP A 156 5.61 14.96 -3.03
C ASP A 156 6.50 14.72 -1.80
N VAL A 157 6.46 15.64 -0.83
CA VAL A 157 7.17 15.49 0.45
C VAL A 157 6.58 14.35 1.26
N PHE A 158 5.26 14.29 1.37
CA PHE A 158 4.55 13.26 2.10
C PHE A 158 4.85 11.85 1.56
N TYR A 159 4.81 11.70 0.23
CA TYR A 159 5.19 10.45 -0.43
C TYR A 159 6.67 10.11 -0.21
N SER A 160 7.57 11.07 -0.42
CA SER A 160 9.02 10.86 -0.26
C SER A 160 9.40 10.45 1.16
N GLU A 161 8.75 11.03 2.18
CA GLU A 161 8.99 10.67 3.59
C GLU A 161 8.50 9.25 3.90
N ALA A 162 7.31 8.86 3.42
CA ALA A 162 6.80 7.49 3.57
C ALA A 162 7.67 6.46 2.84
N ASP A 163 8.14 6.78 1.63
CA ASP A 163 9.05 5.93 0.84
C ASP A 163 10.42 5.79 1.52
N GLY A 164 10.97 6.87 2.08
CA GLY A 164 12.18 6.84 2.89
C GLY A 164 12.05 5.95 4.13
N ALA A 165 10.92 6.03 4.81
CA ALA A 165 10.60 5.16 5.94
C ALA A 165 10.49 3.69 5.50
N LEU A 166 9.89 3.40 4.34
CA LEU A 166 9.87 2.05 3.77
C LEU A 166 11.27 1.52 3.49
N TYR A 167 12.15 2.36 2.94
CA TYR A 167 13.54 1.98 2.73
C TYR A 167 14.22 1.55 4.05
N ASP A 168 13.95 2.25 5.14
CA ASP A 168 14.48 1.89 6.47
C ASP A 168 13.83 0.59 7.00
N ALA A 169 12.53 0.41 6.82
CA ALA A 169 11.82 -0.82 7.19
C ALA A 169 12.33 -2.04 6.41
N LYS A 170 12.76 -1.87 5.16
CA LYS A 170 13.33 -2.95 4.33
C LYS A 170 14.70 -3.45 4.78
N LYS A 171 15.38 -2.78 5.70
CA LYS A 171 16.65 -3.24 6.26
C LYS A 171 16.46 -4.45 7.16
N PRO A 172 15.64 -4.39 8.24
CA PRO A 172 15.30 -5.56 9.06
C PRO A 172 14.23 -6.45 8.42
N ARG A 173 13.29 -5.86 7.61
CA ARG A 173 12.07 -6.46 7.06
C ARG A 173 11.06 -6.88 8.12
N ASN A 174 9.86 -7.29 7.69
CA ASN A 174 8.73 -7.67 8.57
C ASN A 174 8.51 -6.64 9.69
N THR A 175 8.50 -5.36 9.36
CA THR A 175 8.44 -4.26 10.32
C THR A 175 7.83 -2.99 9.73
N ILE A 176 7.63 -2.00 10.59
CA ILE A 176 7.08 -0.70 10.27
C ILE A 176 8.10 0.37 10.65
N ALA A 177 8.27 1.37 9.79
CA ALA A 177 8.96 2.60 10.10
C ALA A 177 8.05 3.79 9.78
N LEU A 178 8.03 4.80 10.66
CA LEU A 178 7.33 6.07 10.45
C LEU A 178 8.34 7.22 10.39
N ALA A 179 8.19 8.05 9.36
CA ALA A 179 8.91 9.31 9.23
C ALA A 179 8.38 10.37 10.22
#